data_4cf66a8e26d50fe626e4c88cdd1374a6
#
_entry.id   4cf66a8e26d50fe626e4c88cdd1374a6
#
_cell.length_a   1.000
_cell.length_b   1.000
_cell.length_c   1.000
_cell.angle_alpha   90.00
_cell.angle_beta   90.00
_cell.angle_gamma   90.00
#
_symmetry.space_group_name_H-M   'P 1'
#
loop_
_entity.id
_entity.type
_entity.pdbx_description
1 polymer ?
#
loop_
_entity_poly.entity_id
_entity_poly.type
_entity_poly.pdbx_seq_one_letter_code
_entity_poly.pdbx_strand_id
1 'polypeptide(L)'
;MPVRGRGVVSVCAAVVLLVAGCSAAARSTAAPVNCAVEKCVAFTFDDGPGPYTDRLIDVLGDARAPATFFLIGNKVAANPDGARRLAQAGMEIGNHTWEHPNMTTIPAADVPAQLSRAQQAITDATGQTPTLWRPPGGLTDDAVNAVAAEENLAGILWDVIVFDCINDADTAATRYMLMSQIKPGSVVLFHDTYSSTVDLVYQFLPVLKANGYHLVTVGQLLGQRAPGSVYGSRENGPAVNLLRDIPPADIPALPATSSPAPMPNFPITDIPGANSGGPTNGT
;
A
#
# COMPACT_ATOMS: atom_id res chain seq x y z
N MET A 1 -74.79 9.93 -54.44
CA MET A 1 -73.43 10.35 -54.66
C MET A 1 -72.70 10.02 -53.35
N PRO A 2 -71.75 9.09 -53.31
CA PRO A 2 -71.08 8.70 -52.09
C PRO A 2 -69.74 9.49 -51.96
N VAL A 3 -69.52 10.01 -50.77
CA VAL A 3 -68.29 10.69 -50.36
C VAL A 3 -67.27 9.66 -49.89
N ARG A 4 -66.10 9.66 -50.53
CA ARG A 4 -64.99 8.79 -50.20
C ARG A 4 -64.22 9.37 -49.00
N GLY A 5 -64.18 8.67 -47.87
CA GLY A 5 -63.29 8.94 -46.74
C GLY A 5 -61.86 8.47 -47.03
N ARG A 6 -60.88 9.38 -46.82
CA ARG A 6 -59.45 9.08 -46.87
C ARG A 6 -59.02 8.60 -45.49
N GLY A 7 -58.57 7.33 -45.42
CA GLY A 7 -57.93 6.79 -44.22
C GLY A 7 -56.49 7.32 -44.09
N VAL A 8 -56.19 7.86 -42.92
CA VAL A 8 -54.83 8.23 -42.52
C VAL A 8 -54.19 6.98 -41.86
N VAL A 9 -53.14 6.47 -42.47
CA VAL A 9 -52.31 5.40 -41.89
C VAL A 9 -51.28 6.07 -40.99
N SER A 10 -51.44 5.87 -39.69
CA SER A 10 -50.46 6.31 -38.67
C SER A 10 -49.37 5.23 -38.53
N VAL A 11 -48.17 5.57 -38.99
CA VAL A 11 -46.98 4.68 -38.79
C VAL A 11 -46.38 5.02 -37.43
N CYS A 12 -46.59 4.13 -36.46
CA CYS A 12 -45.88 4.19 -35.19
C CYS A 12 -44.44 3.64 -35.38
N ALA A 13 -43.46 4.53 -35.38
CA ALA A 13 -42.05 4.19 -35.31
C ALA A 13 -41.71 3.79 -33.87
N ALA A 14 -41.46 2.50 -33.64
CA ALA A 14 -40.94 2.03 -32.37
C ALA A 14 -39.45 2.36 -32.26
N VAL A 15 -39.06 3.27 -31.36
CA VAL A 15 -37.68 3.55 -31.00
C VAL A 15 -37.26 2.50 -29.98
N VAL A 16 -36.40 1.55 -30.40
CA VAL A 16 -35.75 0.58 -29.52
C VAL A 16 -34.56 1.29 -28.88
N LEU A 17 -34.68 1.71 -27.63
CA LEU A 17 -33.60 2.15 -26.78
C LEU A 17 -32.75 0.94 -26.38
N LEU A 18 -31.59 0.78 -27.01
CA LEU A 18 -30.53 -0.13 -26.55
C LEU A 18 -29.91 0.47 -25.28
N VAL A 19 -30.35 0.01 -24.12
CA VAL A 19 -29.68 0.28 -22.86
C VAL A 19 -28.41 -0.60 -22.83
N ALA A 20 -27.26 -0.01 -23.13
CA ALA A 20 -25.97 -0.62 -22.91
C ALA A 20 -25.78 -0.77 -21.38
N GLY A 21 -26.09 -1.94 -20.84
CA GLY A 21 -25.82 -2.27 -19.46
C GLY A 21 -24.31 -2.36 -19.23
N CYS A 22 -23.70 -1.35 -18.60
CA CYS A 22 -22.41 -1.50 -17.95
C CYS A 22 -22.57 -2.56 -16.85
N SER A 23 -22.16 -3.81 -17.13
CA SER A 23 -21.96 -4.82 -16.10
C SER A 23 -20.78 -4.36 -15.24
N ALA A 24 -21.06 -3.69 -14.15
CA ALA A 24 -20.11 -3.55 -13.06
C ALA A 24 -19.81 -4.99 -12.59
N ALA A 25 -18.59 -5.46 -12.83
CA ALA A 25 -18.13 -6.74 -12.30
C ALA A 25 -18.36 -6.71 -10.78
N ALA A 26 -19.25 -7.56 -10.30
CA ALA A 26 -19.52 -7.70 -8.89
C ALA A 26 -18.20 -8.14 -8.23
N ARG A 27 -17.57 -7.22 -7.47
CA ARG A 27 -16.46 -7.59 -6.58
C ARG A 27 -17.01 -8.66 -5.66
N SER A 28 -16.43 -9.86 -5.76
CA SER A 28 -16.71 -10.95 -4.83
C SER A 28 -16.40 -10.44 -3.43
N THR A 29 -17.41 -10.10 -2.66
CA THR A 29 -17.27 -9.78 -1.24
C THR A 29 -17.08 -11.10 -0.50
N ALA A 30 -15.86 -11.64 -0.52
CA ALA A 30 -15.50 -12.66 0.47
C ALA A 30 -15.77 -12.06 1.87
N ALA A 31 -16.33 -12.87 2.78
CA ALA A 31 -16.54 -12.41 4.14
C ALA A 31 -15.22 -11.91 4.73
N PRO A 32 -15.23 -10.80 5.51
CA PRO A 32 -14.01 -10.28 6.10
C PRO A 32 -13.36 -11.35 6.97
N VAL A 33 -12.04 -11.51 6.82
CA VAL A 33 -11.24 -12.47 7.60
C VAL A 33 -11.26 -12.06 9.06
N ASN A 34 -11.55 -13.00 9.96
CA ASN A 34 -11.53 -12.75 11.39
C ASN A 34 -10.12 -12.96 11.97
N CYS A 35 -9.32 -11.90 12.01
CA CYS A 35 -7.95 -11.94 12.52
C CYS A 35 -7.83 -12.20 14.03
N ALA A 36 -8.93 -12.37 14.77
CA ALA A 36 -8.87 -12.84 16.16
C ALA A 36 -8.60 -14.34 16.26
N VAL A 37 -8.91 -15.10 15.20
CA VAL A 37 -8.77 -16.57 15.15
C VAL A 37 -7.94 -17.05 13.97
N GLU A 38 -7.88 -16.28 12.88
CA GLU A 38 -7.13 -16.61 11.67
C GLU A 38 -5.71 -16.02 11.73
N LYS A 39 -4.78 -16.64 11.01
CA LYS A 39 -3.42 -16.11 10.88
C LYS A 39 -3.43 -14.96 9.87
N CYS A 40 -3.56 -13.74 10.35
CA CYS A 40 -3.47 -12.55 9.51
C CYS A 40 -2.07 -11.94 9.54
N VAL A 41 -1.68 -11.30 8.44
CA VAL A 41 -0.48 -10.47 8.32
C VAL A 41 -0.79 -9.29 7.41
N ALA A 42 -0.29 -8.09 7.75
CA ALA A 42 -0.42 -6.91 6.91
C ALA A 42 0.92 -6.62 6.23
N PHE A 43 0.94 -6.67 4.89
CA PHE A 43 2.05 -6.12 4.12
C PHE A 43 1.81 -4.64 3.92
N THR A 44 2.85 -3.84 4.20
CA THR A 44 2.80 -2.39 4.08
C THR A 44 3.96 -1.89 3.24
N PHE A 45 3.70 -0.89 2.40
CA PHE A 45 4.65 -0.35 1.44
C PHE A 45 4.75 1.15 1.62
N ASP A 46 5.97 1.64 1.84
CA ASP A 46 6.26 3.05 2.03
C ASP A 46 6.83 3.70 0.77
N ASP A 47 6.88 5.01 0.76
CA ASP A 47 7.54 5.87 -0.22
C ASP A 47 6.89 5.96 -1.59
N GLY A 48 5.75 5.32 -1.81
CA GLY A 48 5.03 5.41 -3.07
C GLY A 48 4.29 6.73 -3.33
N PRO A 49 3.65 6.85 -4.52
CA PRO A 49 3.76 5.92 -5.64
C PRO A 49 5.13 5.95 -6.29
N GLY A 50 5.70 4.77 -6.54
CA GLY A 50 7.04 4.56 -7.09
C GLY A 50 7.02 3.92 -8.49
N PRO A 51 8.20 3.66 -9.08
CA PRO A 51 8.32 3.09 -10.42
C PRO A 51 7.81 1.65 -10.53
N TYR A 52 7.70 0.95 -9.41
CA TYR A 52 7.27 -0.45 -9.37
C TYR A 52 5.88 -0.65 -8.75
N THR A 53 5.19 0.43 -8.37
CA THR A 53 3.86 0.39 -7.76
C THR A 53 2.86 -0.37 -8.64
N ASP A 54 2.84 -0.13 -9.95
CA ASP A 54 1.90 -0.82 -10.86
C ASP A 54 2.15 -2.33 -10.92
N ARG A 55 3.41 -2.74 -11.03
CA ARG A 55 3.79 -4.16 -11.03
C ARG A 55 3.43 -4.84 -9.71
N LEU A 56 3.55 -4.12 -8.61
CA LEU A 56 3.16 -4.62 -7.29
C LEU A 56 1.64 -4.75 -7.16
N ILE A 57 0.87 -3.80 -7.73
CA ILE A 57 -0.60 -3.89 -7.81
C ILE A 57 -1.01 -5.18 -8.55
N ASP A 58 -0.37 -5.49 -9.68
CA ASP A 58 -0.67 -6.69 -10.46
C ASP A 58 -0.39 -7.97 -9.64
N VAL A 59 0.79 -8.05 -9.01
CA VAL A 59 1.19 -9.20 -8.16
C VAL A 59 0.21 -9.42 -7.00
N LEU A 60 -0.15 -8.35 -6.30
CA LEU A 60 -1.08 -8.42 -5.19
C LEU A 60 -2.51 -8.74 -5.66
N GLY A 61 -2.93 -8.15 -6.79
CA GLY A 61 -4.23 -8.37 -7.40
C GLY A 61 -4.45 -9.82 -7.83
N ASP A 62 -3.46 -10.42 -8.51
CA ASP A 62 -3.50 -11.82 -8.95
C ASP A 62 -3.59 -12.78 -7.77
N ALA A 63 -2.91 -12.45 -6.69
CA ALA A 63 -2.96 -13.21 -5.44
C ALA A 63 -4.21 -12.93 -4.59
N ARG A 64 -5.02 -11.92 -4.94
CA ARG A 64 -6.12 -11.36 -4.14
C ARG A 64 -5.67 -10.99 -2.72
N ALA A 65 -4.51 -10.37 -2.64
CA ALA A 65 -3.81 -10.00 -1.41
C ALA A 65 -3.95 -8.49 -1.17
N PRO A 66 -4.88 -8.04 -0.31
CA PRO A 66 -4.95 -6.64 0.05
C PRO A 66 -3.71 -6.23 0.85
N ALA A 67 -3.30 -4.97 0.70
CA ALA A 67 -2.15 -4.40 1.37
C ALA A 67 -2.41 -2.92 1.73
N THR A 68 -1.49 -2.31 2.49
CA THR A 68 -1.56 -0.89 2.87
C THR A 68 -0.35 -0.15 2.32
N PHE A 69 -0.58 1.00 1.70
CA PHE A 69 0.45 1.85 1.10
C PHE A 69 0.50 3.19 1.80
N PHE A 70 1.66 3.56 2.34
CA PHE A 70 1.89 4.87 2.93
C PHE A 70 2.57 5.77 1.90
N LEU A 71 1.80 6.73 1.36
CA LEU A 71 2.20 7.51 0.20
C LEU A 71 2.78 8.87 0.60
N ILE A 72 3.87 9.27 -0.06
CA ILE A 72 4.47 10.59 0.09
C ILE A 72 3.67 11.60 -0.74
N GLY A 73 3.18 12.66 -0.11
CA GLY A 73 2.25 13.61 -0.71
C GLY A 73 2.77 14.30 -1.97
N ASN A 74 4.04 14.73 -2.01
CA ASN A 74 4.60 15.35 -3.20
C ASN A 74 4.75 14.36 -4.38
N LYS A 75 4.97 13.07 -4.11
CA LYS A 75 4.96 12.02 -5.13
C LYS A 75 3.55 11.75 -5.65
N VAL A 76 2.54 11.79 -4.77
CA VAL A 76 1.13 11.71 -5.19
C VAL A 76 0.76 12.89 -6.07
N ALA A 77 1.15 14.11 -5.69
CA ALA A 77 0.90 15.30 -6.50
C ALA A 77 1.57 15.23 -7.89
N ALA A 78 2.76 14.61 -7.97
CA ALA A 78 3.47 14.42 -9.23
C ALA A 78 2.93 13.25 -10.06
N ASN A 79 2.36 12.21 -9.44
CA ASN A 79 1.78 11.04 -10.09
C ASN A 79 0.44 10.64 -9.44
N PRO A 80 -0.63 11.45 -9.60
CA PRO A 80 -1.93 11.17 -9.00
C PRO A 80 -2.57 9.88 -9.53
N ASP A 81 -2.22 9.50 -10.77
CA ASP A 81 -2.75 8.27 -11.38
C ASP A 81 -2.22 7.01 -10.69
N GLY A 82 -0.98 7.01 -10.23
CA GLY A 82 -0.41 5.90 -9.44
C GLY A 82 -1.20 5.68 -8.13
N ALA A 83 -1.46 6.75 -7.38
CA ALA A 83 -2.27 6.69 -6.17
C ALA A 83 -3.72 6.25 -6.45
N ARG A 84 -4.31 6.74 -7.55
CA ARG A 84 -5.67 6.36 -7.97
C ARG A 84 -5.77 4.87 -8.30
N ARG A 85 -4.76 4.30 -8.98
CA ARG A 85 -4.74 2.86 -9.30
C ARG A 85 -4.66 1.99 -8.05
N LEU A 86 -3.86 2.37 -7.04
CA LEU A 86 -3.84 1.70 -5.73
C LEU A 86 -5.23 1.67 -5.09
N ALA A 87 -5.92 2.81 -5.04
CA ALA A 87 -7.27 2.91 -4.49
C ALA A 87 -8.28 2.05 -5.28
N GLN A 88 -8.22 2.07 -6.62
CA GLN A 88 -9.08 1.27 -7.49
C GLN A 88 -8.83 -0.23 -7.36
N ALA A 89 -7.59 -0.63 -7.08
CA ALA A 89 -7.21 -2.00 -6.79
C ALA A 89 -7.69 -2.46 -5.39
N GLY A 90 -8.27 -1.56 -4.58
CA GLY A 90 -8.79 -1.87 -3.26
C GLY A 90 -7.72 -1.92 -2.17
N MET A 91 -6.56 -1.31 -2.40
CA MET A 91 -5.52 -1.15 -1.40
C MET A 91 -5.92 -0.08 -0.38
N GLU A 92 -5.51 -0.26 0.88
CA GLU A 92 -5.63 0.77 1.91
C GLU A 92 -4.51 1.80 1.73
N ILE A 93 -4.85 3.08 1.86
CA ILE A 93 -3.90 4.16 1.66
C ILE A 93 -3.73 4.93 2.97
N GLY A 94 -2.48 5.10 3.37
CA GLY A 94 -2.04 5.93 4.49
C GLY A 94 -1.21 7.13 4.03
N ASN A 95 -1.01 8.05 4.95
CA ASN A 95 -0.22 9.27 4.78
C ASN A 95 1.22 9.02 5.21
N HIS A 96 2.21 9.39 4.36
CA HIS A 96 3.64 9.30 4.68
C HIS A 96 4.33 10.66 4.63
N THR A 97 3.63 11.72 5.10
CA THR A 97 4.04 13.13 5.06
C THR A 97 4.16 13.70 3.65
N TRP A 98 4.43 15.01 3.55
CA TRP A 98 4.54 15.67 2.25
C TRP A 98 5.88 15.41 1.56
N GLU A 99 7.00 15.49 2.31
CA GLU A 99 8.39 15.44 1.78
C GLU A 99 9.27 14.40 2.45
N HIS A 100 8.68 13.58 3.31
CA HIS A 100 9.41 12.53 4.05
C HIS A 100 10.50 13.06 5.00
N PRO A 101 10.29 14.17 5.76
CA PRO A 101 11.29 14.63 6.73
C PRO A 101 11.27 13.79 8.00
N ASN A 102 12.36 13.85 8.78
CA ASN A 102 12.30 13.41 10.17
C ASN A 102 11.43 14.40 10.97
N MET A 103 10.21 13.96 11.31
CA MET A 103 9.18 14.80 11.93
C MET A 103 9.57 15.37 13.29
N THR A 104 10.51 14.72 14.01
CA THR A 104 10.98 15.17 15.34
C THR A 104 12.08 16.21 15.27
N THR A 105 12.61 16.53 14.07
CA THR A 105 13.73 17.47 13.89
C THR A 105 13.38 18.70 13.06
N ILE A 106 12.24 18.71 12.38
CA ILE A 106 11.77 19.92 11.67
C ILE A 106 11.18 20.92 12.65
N PRO A 107 11.07 22.22 12.29
CA PRO A 107 10.38 23.19 13.11
C PRO A 107 8.95 22.76 13.42
N ALA A 108 8.52 22.88 14.67
CA ALA A 108 7.17 22.44 15.09
C ALA A 108 6.04 23.11 14.29
N ALA A 109 6.26 24.33 13.78
CA ALA A 109 5.30 25.04 12.94
C ALA A 109 5.11 24.40 11.56
N ASP A 110 6.05 23.56 11.09
CA ASP A 110 6.01 22.92 9.79
C ASP A 110 5.33 21.54 9.84
N VAL A 111 5.24 20.93 11.04
CA VAL A 111 4.68 19.59 11.24
C VAL A 111 3.24 19.48 10.70
N PRO A 112 2.29 20.39 10.98
CA PRO A 112 0.95 20.31 10.45
C PRO A 112 0.90 20.32 8.92
N ALA A 113 1.75 21.14 8.27
CA ALA A 113 1.78 21.24 6.81
C ALA A 113 2.28 19.94 6.14
N GLN A 114 3.17 19.20 6.79
CA GLN A 114 3.65 17.91 6.29
C GLN A 114 2.52 16.86 6.24
N LEU A 115 1.64 16.85 7.23
CA LEU A 115 0.51 15.90 7.28
C LEU A 115 -0.66 16.38 6.41
N SER A 116 -1.12 17.63 6.58
CA SER A 116 -2.32 18.14 5.90
C SER A 116 -2.15 18.22 4.38
N ARG A 117 -0.98 18.63 3.87
CA ARG A 117 -0.72 18.68 2.41
C ARG A 117 -0.72 17.30 1.79
N ALA A 118 -0.11 16.31 2.46
CA ALA A 118 -0.14 14.92 1.99
C ALA A 118 -1.56 14.36 2.03
N GLN A 119 -2.31 14.63 3.11
CA GLN A 119 -3.71 14.24 3.26
C GLN A 119 -4.56 14.76 2.10
N GLN A 120 -4.42 16.05 1.78
CA GLN A 120 -5.15 16.67 0.69
C GLN A 120 -4.80 16.05 -0.67
N ALA A 121 -3.50 15.90 -0.98
CA ALA A 121 -3.06 15.33 -2.24
C ALA A 121 -3.57 13.89 -2.44
N ILE A 122 -3.52 13.07 -1.39
CA ILE A 122 -4.04 11.70 -1.43
C ILE A 122 -5.55 11.71 -1.63
N THR A 123 -6.28 12.54 -0.88
CA THR A 123 -7.74 12.66 -1.01
C THR A 123 -8.15 13.08 -2.40
N ASP A 124 -7.49 14.09 -2.98
CA ASP A 124 -7.78 14.58 -4.33
C ASP A 124 -7.51 13.53 -5.41
N ALA A 125 -6.44 12.76 -5.26
CA ALA A 125 -6.07 11.72 -6.23
C ALA A 125 -6.97 10.49 -6.15
N THR A 126 -7.39 10.08 -4.94
CA THR A 126 -7.99 8.76 -4.68
C THR A 126 -9.46 8.81 -4.30
N GLY A 127 -9.96 9.96 -3.83
CA GLY A 127 -11.27 10.10 -3.20
C GLY A 127 -11.34 9.47 -1.80
N GLN A 128 -10.22 8.99 -1.25
CA GLN A 128 -10.12 8.40 0.09
C GLN A 128 -9.30 9.33 0.99
N THR A 129 -9.85 9.69 2.15
CA THR A 129 -9.11 10.44 3.17
C THR A 129 -8.44 9.46 4.12
N PRO A 130 -7.08 9.40 4.17
CA PRO A 130 -6.38 8.50 5.08
C PRO A 130 -6.76 8.74 6.55
N THR A 131 -6.86 7.66 7.31
CA THR A 131 -6.98 7.67 8.78
C THR A 131 -5.74 7.08 9.45
N LEU A 132 -4.78 6.69 8.63
CA LEU A 132 -3.50 6.14 9.01
C LEU A 132 -2.38 7.02 8.50
N TRP A 133 -1.33 7.14 9.29
CA TRP A 133 -0.07 7.68 8.81
C TRP A 133 1.10 6.82 9.30
N ARG A 134 2.22 6.92 8.63
CA ARG A 134 3.47 6.36 9.11
C ARG A 134 4.51 7.47 9.19
N PRO A 135 5.12 7.68 10.38
CA PRO A 135 6.21 8.63 10.49
C PRO A 135 7.43 8.15 9.71
N PRO A 136 8.07 9.03 8.90
CA PRO A 136 9.31 8.71 8.21
C PRO A 136 10.37 8.14 9.15
N GLY A 137 10.96 7.00 8.76
CA GLY A 137 11.92 6.27 9.58
C GLY A 137 11.36 5.72 10.91
N GLY A 138 10.05 5.75 11.11
CA GLY A 138 9.40 5.37 12.38
C GLY A 138 9.57 6.39 13.50
N LEU A 139 10.09 7.59 13.21
CA LEU A 139 10.44 8.60 14.21
C LEU A 139 9.27 9.54 14.50
N THR A 140 8.78 9.50 15.72
CA THR A 140 7.70 10.36 16.21
C THR A 140 7.88 10.62 17.72
N ASP A 141 7.20 11.64 18.22
CA ASP A 141 7.11 11.99 19.64
C ASP A 141 5.69 12.47 19.99
N ASP A 142 5.45 12.80 21.25
CA ASP A 142 4.13 13.21 21.74
C ASP A 142 3.62 14.49 21.04
N ALA A 143 4.50 15.42 20.70
CA ALA A 143 4.14 16.67 20.02
C ALA A 143 3.68 16.39 18.58
N VAL A 144 4.42 15.58 17.85
CA VAL A 144 4.08 15.15 16.48
C VAL A 144 2.79 14.31 16.49
N ASN A 145 2.63 13.42 17.47
CA ASN A 145 1.42 12.59 17.61
C ASN A 145 0.19 13.41 17.95
N ALA A 146 0.34 14.50 18.71
CA ALA A 146 -0.77 15.44 18.98
C ALA A 146 -1.24 16.12 17.67
N VAL A 147 -0.34 16.54 16.80
CA VAL A 147 -0.70 17.08 15.48
C VAL A 147 -1.34 16.01 14.59
N ALA A 148 -0.85 14.78 14.62
CA ALA A 148 -1.48 13.67 13.90
C ALA A 148 -2.91 13.40 14.40
N ALA A 149 -3.16 13.57 15.70
CA ALA A 149 -4.51 13.46 16.27
C ALA A 149 -5.47 14.53 15.73
N GLU A 150 -5.00 15.78 15.57
CA GLU A 150 -5.79 16.88 14.97
C GLU A 150 -6.18 16.58 13.51
N GLU A 151 -5.31 15.89 12.77
CA GLU A 151 -5.54 15.42 11.40
C GLU A 151 -6.33 14.08 11.34
N ASN A 152 -6.82 13.58 12.48
CA ASN A 152 -7.53 12.29 12.61
C ASN A 152 -6.71 11.09 12.15
N LEU A 153 -5.40 11.11 12.38
CA LEU A 153 -4.45 10.09 11.95
C LEU A 153 -3.96 9.24 13.12
N ALA A 154 -3.99 7.92 12.96
CA ALA A 154 -3.32 6.97 13.84
C ALA A 154 -1.97 6.57 13.26
N GLY A 155 -0.91 6.59 14.07
CA GLY A 155 0.44 6.20 13.67
C GLY A 155 0.59 4.69 13.53
N ILE A 156 1.22 4.25 12.45
CA ILE A 156 1.47 2.83 12.17
C ILE A 156 2.96 2.61 11.97
N LEU A 157 3.56 1.84 12.87
CA LEU A 157 4.91 1.31 12.75
C LEU A 157 4.86 -0.13 12.17
N TRP A 158 5.81 -0.95 12.55
CA TRP A 158 5.95 -2.35 12.11
C TRP A 158 6.61 -3.19 13.20
N ASP A 159 6.47 -4.49 13.13
CA ASP A 159 7.20 -5.46 13.95
C ASP A 159 8.11 -6.37 13.12
N VAL A 160 7.99 -6.31 11.79
CA VAL A 160 8.88 -7.00 10.85
C VAL A 160 9.44 -5.99 9.86
N ILE A 161 10.78 -5.92 9.80
CA ILE A 161 11.51 -5.12 8.82
C ILE A 161 12.46 -6.03 8.05
N VAL A 162 12.51 -5.87 6.74
CA VAL A 162 13.31 -6.72 5.84
C VAL A 162 14.48 -5.99 5.20
N PHE A 163 14.60 -4.68 5.43
CA PHE A 163 15.66 -3.84 4.90
C PHE A 163 15.82 -3.95 3.36
N ASP A 164 14.69 -4.06 2.65
CA ASP A 164 14.66 -4.08 1.19
C ASP A 164 15.32 -2.85 0.56
N CYS A 165 15.24 -1.68 1.24
CA CYS A 165 15.93 -0.46 0.85
C CYS A 165 17.47 -0.52 0.95
N ILE A 166 18.03 -1.46 1.74
CA ILE A 166 19.47 -1.67 1.90
C ILE A 166 19.92 -2.90 1.11
N ASN A 167 19.07 -3.93 1.04
CA ASN A 167 19.35 -5.23 0.47
C ASN A 167 18.70 -5.42 -0.91
N ASP A 168 18.54 -4.36 -1.70
CA ASP A 168 17.83 -4.41 -2.99
C ASP A 168 18.30 -5.58 -3.89
N ALA A 169 19.57 -5.94 -3.84
CA ALA A 169 20.13 -7.05 -4.61
C ALA A 169 20.11 -8.41 -3.89
N ASP A 170 19.85 -8.47 -2.57
CA ASP A 170 19.89 -9.71 -1.79
C ASP A 170 18.49 -10.17 -1.34
N THR A 171 17.76 -10.72 -2.29
CA THR A 171 16.42 -11.29 -2.01
C THR A 171 16.47 -12.51 -1.09
N ALA A 172 17.59 -13.21 -1.00
CA ALA A 172 17.74 -14.38 -0.13
C ALA A 172 17.81 -13.96 1.34
N ALA A 173 18.59 -12.91 1.68
CA ALA A 173 18.67 -12.38 3.02
C ALA A 173 17.31 -11.79 3.46
N THR A 174 16.67 -11.03 2.59
CA THR A 174 15.37 -10.43 2.83
C THR A 174 14.29 -11.49 3.05
N ARG A 175 14.32 -12.57 2.23
CA ARG A 175 13.43 -13.71 2.39
C ARG A 175 13.65 -14.44 3.72
N TYR A 176 14.91 -14.64 4.13
CA TYR A 176 15.24 -15.23 5.41
C TYR A 176 14.69 -14.43 6.59
N MET A 177 14.77 -13.10 6.51
CA MET A 177 14.19 -12.21 7.53
C MET A 177 12.68 -12.38 7.62
N LEU A 178 11.96 -12.42 6.49
CA LEU A 178 10.52 -12.71 6.48
C LEU A 178 10.20 -14.06 7.13
N MET A 179 10.91 -15.12 6.72
CA MET A 179 10.70 -16.48 7.23
C MET A 179 10.90 -16.58 8.74
N SER A 180 11.83 -15.82 9.30
CA SER A 180 12.23 -15.88 10.71
C SER A 180 11.41 -14.97 11.63
N GLN A 181 10.79 -13.91 11.11
CA GLN A 181 10.17 -12.86 11.93
C GLN A 181 8.64 -12.84 11.84
N ILE A 182 8.05 -13.23 10.70
CA ILE A 182 6.60 -13.20 10.52
C ILE A 182 5.89 -14.09 11.54
N LYS A 183 4.88 -13.52 12.19
CA LYS A 183 3.94 -14.20 13.08
C LYS A 183 2.51 -13.71 12.81
N PRO A 184 1.47 -14.40 13.28
CA PRO A 184 0.11 -13.89 13.20
C PRO A 184 0.01 -12.52 13.88
N GLY A 185 -0.55 -11.55 13.16
CA GLY A 185 -0.68 -10.17 13.64
C GLY A 185 0.46 -9.25 13.24
N SER A 186 1.48 -9.73 12.52
CA SER A 186 2.60 -8.90 12.07
C SER A 186 2.17 -7.82 11.08
N VAL A 187 2.82 -6.65 11.22
CA VAL A 187 2.84 -5.56 10.24
C VAL A 187 4.25 -5.52 9.64
N VAL A 188 4.35 -5.79 8.34
CA VAL A 188 5.64 -5.91 7.64
C VAL A 188 5.92 -4.66 6.85
N LEU A 189 7.11 -4.07 7.03
CA LEU A 189 7.59 -2.90 6.30
C LEU A 189 8.33 -3.34 5.03
N PHE A 190 7.89 -2.79 3.91
CA PHE A 190 8.53 -2.79 2.59
C PHE A 190 8.50 -1.38 1.98
N HIS A 191 9.15 -1.23 0.81
CA HIS A 191 9.08 -0.04 -0.01
C HIS A 191 8.73 -0.42 -1.45
N ASP A 192 7.77 0.28 -2.09
CA ASP A 192 7.34 0.00 -3.48
C ASP A 192 8.26 0.66 -4.54
N THR A 193 9.39 1.14 -4.09
CA THR A 193 10.40 1.84 -4.92
C THR A 193 11.50 0.91 -5.46
N TYR A 194 11.51 -0.37 -5.07
CA TYR A 194 12.52 -1.36 -5.47
C TYR A 194 11.90 -2.54 -6.25
N SER A 195 12.58 -2.96 -7.33
CA SER A 195 12.13 -4.11 -8.13
C SER A 195 12.25 -5.42 -7.36
N SER A 196 13.28 -5.56 -6.53
CA SER A 196 13.53 -6.71 -5.66
C SER A 196 12.39 -6.93 -4.65
N THR A 197 11.77 -5.85 -4.18
CA THR A 197 10.59 -5.96 -3.30
C THR A 197 9.42 -6.65 -4.02
N VAL A 198 9.17 -6.29 -5.28
CA VAL A 198 8.11 -6.93 -6.08
C VAL A 198 8.38 -8.41 -6.27
N ASP A 199 9.62 -8.76 -6.62
CA ASP A 199 10.03 -10.15 -6.85
C ASP A 199 9.94 -10.96 -5.53
N LEU A 200 10.35 -10.37 -4.40
CA LEU A 200 10.24 -10.99 -3.08
C LEU A 200 8.78 -11.23 -2.68
N VAL A 201 7.92 -10.21 -2.83
CA VAL A 201 6.49 -10.32 -2.52
C VAL A 201 5.86 -11.44 -3.36
N TYR A 202 6.11 -11.45 -4.67
CA TYR A 202 5.63 -12.51 -5.56
C TYR A 202 6.04 -13.90 -5.09
N GLN A 203 7.31 -14.08 -4.72
CA GLN A 203 7.82 -15.37 -4.23
C GLN A 203 7.30 -15.75 -2.84
N PHE A 204 6.96 -14.77 -2.01
CA PHE A 204 6.56 -15.03 -0.63
C PHE A 204 5.05 -15.26 -0.43
N LEU A 205 4.21 -14.72 -1.32
CA LEU A 205 2.76 -14.92 -1.26
C LEU A 205 2.35 -16.40 -1.22
N PRO A 206 2.90 -17.33 -2.05
CA PRO A 206 2.61 -18.75 -1.97
C PRO A 206 3.02 -19.37 -0.63
N VAL A 207 4.13 -18.93 -0.04
CA VAL A 207 4.62 -19.40 1.27
C VAL A 207 3.61 -19.07 2.35
N LEU A 208 3.14 -17.82 2.40
CA LEU A 208 2.13 -17.40 3.36
C LEU A 208 0.85 -18.22 3.22
N LYS A 209 0.36 -18.37 2.00
CA LYS A 209 -0.83 -19.16 1.70
C LYS A 209 -0.69 -20.62 2.13
N ALA A 210 0.46 -21.26 1.86
CA ALA A 210 0.73 -22.65 2.24
C ALA A 210 0.80 -22.84 3.77
N ASN A 211 1.09 -21.77 4.52
CA ASN A 211 1.14 -21.76 5.98
C ASN A 211 -0.17 -21.24 6.62
N GLY A 212 -1.23 -21.06 5.82
CA GLY A 212 -2.56 -20.66 6.28
C GLY A 212 -2.65 -19.19 6.72
N TYR A 213 -1.77 -18.32 6.19
CA TYR A 213 -1.87 -16.88 6.43
C TYR A 213 -2.82 -16.21 5.44
N HIS A 214 -3.52 -15.21 5.94
CA HIS A 214 -4.33 -14.30 5.16
C HIS A 214 -3.65 -12.93 5.15
N LEU A 215 -3.39 -12.39 3.94
CA LEU A 215 -3.03 -10.99 3.83
C LEU A 215 -4.26 -10.13 4.03
N VAL A 216 -4.09 -9.09 4.84
CA VAL A 216 -5.13 -8.12 5.17
C VAL A 216 -4.54 -6.71 5.18
N THR A 217 -5.36 -5.68 5.11
CA THR A 217 -4.89 -4.32 5.33
C THR A 217 -4.60 -4.07 6.81
N VAL A 218 -3.84 -3.02 7.13
CA VAL A 218 -3.62 -2.60 8.52
C VAL A 218 -4.95 -2.32 9.21
N GLY A 219 -5.90 -1.69 8.50
CA GLY A 219 -7.24 -1.43 9.01
C GLY A 219 -8.00 -2.69 9.40
N GLN A 220 -7.92 -3.74 8.58
CA GLN A 220 -8.52 -5.04 8.88
C GLN A 220 -7.80 -5.75 10.04
N LEU A 221 -6.46 -5.65 10.09
CA LEU A 221 -5.66 -6.30 11.11
C LEU A 221 -5.88 -5.70 12.51
N LEU A 222 -5.79 -4.38 12.61
CA LEU A 222 -5.77 -3.67 13.90
C LEU A 222 -7.16 -3.21 14.36
N GLY A 223 -8.16 -3.16 13.47
CA GLY A 223 -9.49 -2.64 13.78
C GLY A 223 -9.52 -1.14 14.06
N GLN A 224 -10.33 -0.70 15.02
CA GLN A 224 -10.41 0.71 15.44
C GLN A 224 -9.11 1.17 16.10
N ARG A 225 -8.64 2.38 15.72
CA ARG A 225 -7.43 3.01 16.22
C ARG A 225 -7.73 4.44 16.63
N ALA A 226 -7.19 4.84 17.78
CA ALA A 226 -7.36 6.20 18.26
C ALA A 226 -6.40 7.14 17.49
N PRO A 227 -6.87 8.28 16.97
CA PRO A 227 -5.99 9.30 16.42
C PRO A 227 -4.93 9.73 17.42
N GLY A 228 -3.70 9.97 16.95
CA GLY A 228 -2.54 10.30 17.77
C GLY A 228 -1.90 9.13 18.52
N SER A 229 -2.52 7.96 18.54
CA SER A 229 -1.89 6.75 19.08
C SER A 229 -1.04 6.05 18.02
N VAL A 230 -0.05 5.27 18.47
CA VAL A 230 0.93 4.58 17.61
C VAL A 230 0.83 3.07 17.81
N TYR A 231 0.81 2.32 16.71
CA TYR A 231 0.63 0.87 16.70
C TYR A 231 1.71 0.20 15.85
N GLY A 232 2.33 -0.89 16.34
CA GLY A 232 3.36 -1.63 15.62
C GLY A 232 2.89 -2.96 15.04
N SER A 233 1.97 -3.62 15.72
CA SER A 233 1.42 -4.91 15.33
C SER A 233 0.17 -5.22 16.14
N ARG A 234 -0.52 -6.32 15.76
CA ARG A 234 -1.51 -6.94 16.62
C ARG A 234 -0.82 -8.06 17.40
N GLU A 235 -0.68 -7.89 18.71
CA GLU A 235 -0.11 -8.96 19.55
C GLU A 235 -1.09 -10.14 19.61
N ASN A 236 -0.76 -11.22 18.90
CA ASN A 236 -1.53 -12.47 18.89
C ASN A 236 -0.70 -13.64 19.45
N GLY A 237 -0.04 -13.43 20.60
CA GLY A 237 0.74 -14.48 21.26
C GLY A 237 2.16 -14.69 20.71
N PRO A 238 2.87 -15.70 21.21
CA PRO A 238 4.26 -15.94 20.84
C PRO A 238 4.39 -16.27 19.34
N ALA A 239 5.51 -15.87 18.75
CA ALA A 239 5.86 -16.24 17.39
C ALA A 239 5.89 -17.77 17.27
N VAL A 240 4.99 -18.33 16.47
CA VAL A 240 5.02 -19.75 16.11
C VAL A 240 5.86 -19.86 14.84
N ASN A 241 7.14 -20.05 15.01
CA ASN A 241 8.19 -19.79 14.03
C ASN A 241 8.54 -20.98 13.17
N LEU A 242 7.62 -21.57 12.48
CA LEU A 242 8.05 -22.49 11.41
C LEU A 242 7.12 -22.32 10.23
N LEU A 243 7.39 -21.30 9.42
CA LEU A 243 6.83 -21.26 8.07
C LEU A 243 7.46 -22.42 7.28
N ARG A 244 6.61 -23.27 6.72
CA ARG A 244 7.04 -24.24 5.73
C ARG A 244 7.41 -23.50 4.45
N ASP A 245 8.69 -23.53 4.09
CA ASP A 245 9.17 -22.86 2.89
C ASP A 245 8.68 -23.55 1.60
N ILE A 246 8.50 -22.72 0.57
CA ILE A 246 8.39 -23.15 -0.83
C ILE A 246 9.64 -22.58 -1.49
N PRO A 247 10.64 -23.41 -1.87
CA PRO A 247 11.86 -22.89 -2.48
C PRO A 247 11.57 -21.99 -3.68
N PRO A 248 12.31 -20.90 -3.89
CA PRO A 248 12.10 -20.01 -5.03
C PRO A 248 12.13 -20.72 -6.39
N ALA A 249 12.91 -21.81 -6.51
CA ALA A 249 12.96 -22.61 -7.73
C ALA A 249 11.63 -23.35 -8.06
N ASP A 250 10.77 -23.55 -7.06
CA ASP A 250 9.47 -24.21 -7.22
C ASP A 250 8.33 -23.20 -7.47
N ILE A 251 8.63 -21.91 -7.48
CA ILE A 251 7.67 -20.85 -7.77
C ILE A 251 7.87 -20.42 -9.23
N PRO A 252 6.80 -20.36 -10.04
CA PRO A 252 6.91 -19.88 -11.43
C PRO A 252 7.59 -18.52 -11.49
N ALA A 253 8.36 -18.26 -12.56
CA ALA A 253 8.94 -16.95 -12.77
C ALA A 253 7.84 -15.88 -12.88
N LEU A 254 8.09 -14.72 -12.29
CA LEU A 254 7.18 -13.57 -12.42
C LEU A 254 7.10 -13.19 -13.90
N PRO A 255 5.90 -13.08 -14.50
CA PRO A 255 5.74 -12.68 -15.89
C PRO A 255 6.45 -11.36 -16.16
N ALA A 256 7.18 -11.29 -17.29
CA ALA A 256 7.77 -10.04 -17.74
C ALA A 256 6.63 -9.07 -18.10
N THR A 257 6.44 -8.05 -17.28
CA THR A 257 5.56 -6.93 -17.64
C THR A 257 6.32 -5.94 -18.50
N SER A 258 5.63 -5.22 -19.40
CA SER A 258 6.20 -4.10 -20.12
C SER A 258 6.88 -3.14 -19.15
N SER A 259 8.13 -2.75 -19.44
CA SER A 259 8.89 -1.80 -18.61
C SER A 259 8.04 -0.58 -18.25
N PRO A 260 8.01 -0.17 -16.97
CA PRO A 260 7.35 1.07 -16.58
C PRO A 260 7.97 2.24 -17.33
N ALA A 261 7.17 3.25 -17.65
CA ALA A 261 7.65 4.50 -18.21
C ALA A 261 8.68 5.11 -17.24
N PRO A 262 9.78 5.70 -17.75
CA PRO A 262 10.79 6.29 -16.89
C PRO A 262 10.15 7.39 -16.03
N MET A 263 10.23 7.22 -14.74
CA MET A 263 9.80 8.23 -13.77
C MET A 263 10.78 9.42 -13.81
N PRO A 264 10.30 10.65 -13.63
CA PRO A 264 11.18 11.80 -13.47
C PRO A 264 12.11 11.56 -12.29
N ASN A 265 13.41 11.84 -12.48
CA ASN A 265 14.42 11.77 -11.42
C ASN A 265 14.04 12.73 -10.30
N PHE A 266 13.58 12.20 -9.17
CA PHE A 266 13.51 12.95 -7.93
C PHE A 266 14.88 12.87 -7.26
N PRO A 267 15.52 13.99 -6.88
CA PRO A 267 16.72 13.92 -6.08
C PRO A 267 16.38 13.24 -4.75
N ILE A 268 17.05 12.14 -4.47
CA ILE A 268 17.04 11.53 -3.13
C ILE A 268 17.83 12.51 -2.24
N THR A 269 17.14 13.43 -1.61
CA THR A 269 17.75 14.28 -0.59
C THR A 269 17.76 13.49 0.70
N ASP A 270 18.97 13.02 1.03
CA ASP A 270 19.47 12.65 2.35
C ASP A 270 18.60 11.69 3.18
N ILE A 271 18.97 10.42 3.16
CA ILE A 271 18.65 9.50 4.26
C ILE A 271 19.50 9.94 5.47
N PRO A 272 18.95 10.53 6.54
CA PRO A 272 19.73 10.81 7.73
C PRO A 272 20.04 9.47 8.42
N GLY A 273 21.29 9.03 8.37
CA GLY A 273 21.72 7.81 9.08
C GLY A 273 22.81 6.98 8.41
N ALA A 274 23.10 7.18 7.14
CA ALA A 274 24.25 6.56 6.51
C ALA A 274 25.52 7.35 6.86
N ASN A 275 26.01 7.18 8.09
CA ASN A 275 27.28 7.74 8.48
C ASN A 275 28.39 6.94 7.80
N SER A 276 28.94 7.49 6.71
CA SER A 276 30.14 7.00 6.03
C SER A 276 31.37 7.27 6.89
N GLY A 277 31.53 6.52 7.97
CA GLY A 277 32.77 6.41 8.71
C GLY A 277 33.74 5.49 7.99
N GLY A 278 34.34 5.95 6.89
CA GLY A 278 35.53 5.31 6.32
C GLY A 278 36.73 5.56 7.24
N PRO A 279 37.63 4.57 7.45
CA PRO A 279 38.81 4.74 8.26
C PRO A 279 39.78 5.68 7.55
N THR A 280 40.13 6.82 8.20
CA THR A 280 41.23 7.66 7.79
C THR A 280 42.53 6.92 8.08
N ASN A 281 43.18 6.43 7.05
CA ASN A 281 44.60 6.01 7.14
C ASN A 281 45.45 7.28 7.39
N GLY A 282 45.94 7.40 8.64
CA GLY A 282 47.00 8.32 8.98
C GLY A 282 48.33 7.68 8.62
N THR A 283 49.12 8.41 7.83
CA THR A 283 50.57 8.27 7.74
C THR A 283 51.22 9.09 8.81
#